data_67cb00501cb81c47908a022cda55312d
#
_entry.id   67cb00501cb81c47908a022cda55312d
#
_cell.length_a   1.000
_cell.length_b   1.000
_cell.length_c   1.000
_cell.angle_alpha   90.00
_cell.angle_beta   90.00
_cell.angle_gamma   90.00
#
_symmetry.space_group_name_H-M   'P 1'
#
loop_
_entity.id
_entity.type
_entity.pdbx_description
1 polymer ?
#
loop_
_entity_poly.entity_id
_entity_poly.type
_entity_poly.pdbx_seq_one_letter_code
_entity_poly.pdbx_strand_id
1 'polypeptide(L)'
;MKRVVILGRGASGKSTLARRWGEITGLPVIELDKVFWRPGLAATPRDQWVIVQERLVAEERWIMDGDLGPSDVVEVRLRAADTIIFLDFSLVRCASRAVLRSRERADFWRWLMAYRYQNRPILMQAIANHAPTAELRVFRAPGALRRFIAEVARSQTGQSQVMEGMPKHGDRRVIS
;
A
#
# COMPACT_ATOMS: atom_id res chain seq x y z
N MET A 1 10.57 7.38 -1.53
CA MET A 1 9.25 6.70 -1.43
C MET A 1 8.16 7.72 -1.73
N LYS A 2 7.65 7.72 -2.95
CA LYS A 2 6.55 8.59 -3.38
C LYS A 2 5.33 7.77 -3.84
N ARG A 3 5.57 6.59 -4.44
CA ARG A 3 4.55 5.71 -5.02
C ARG A 3 4.62 4.34 -4.38
N VAL A 4 3.78 4.12 -3.37
CA VAL A 4 3.84 2.94 -2.51
C VAL A 4 2.67 2.00 -2.80
N VAL A 5 2.96 0.74 -3.09
CA VAL A 5 1.95 -0.33 -3.19
C VAL A 5 2.03 -1.21 -1.95
N ILE A 6 0.90 -1.45 -1.29
CA ILE A 6 0.80 -2.33 -0.14
C ILE A 6 -0.01 -3.57 -0.51
N LEU A 7 0.66 -4.72 -0.51
CA LEU A 7 0.10 -6.02 -0.86
C LEU A 7 0.14 -6.99 0.32
N GLY A 8 -0.62 -8.06 0.22
CA GLY A 8 -0.61 -9.15 1.21
C GLY A 8 -2.00 -9.70 1.48
N ARG A 9 -2.02 -10.80 2.22
CA ARG A 9 -3.23 -11.56 2.54
C ARG A 9 -4.34 -10.69 3.17
N GLY A 10 -5.60 -11.12 3.02
CA GLY A 10 -6.74 -10.55 3.75
C GLY A 10 -6.50 -10.53 5.26
N ALA A 11 -7.02 -9.55 5.95
CA ALA A 11 -6.84 -9.30 7.38
C ALA A 11 -5.37 -9.15 7.85
N SER A 12 -4.38 -9.02 6.96
CA SER A 12 -2.98 -8.77 7.32
C SER A 12 -2.76 -7.37 7.94
N GLY A 13 -3.67 -6.43 7.69
CA GLY A 13 -3.61 -5.07 8.22
C GLY A 13 -3.07 -4.04 7.23
N LYS A 14 -3.17 -4.31 5.93
CA LYS A 14 -2.79 -3.39 4.86
C LYS A 14 -3.38 -1.99 5.04
N SER A 15 -4.69 -1.90 5.16
CA SER A 15 -5.39 -0.60 5.27
C SER A 15 -5.04 0.16 6.56
N THR A 16 -4.75 -0.56 7.65
CA THR A 16 -4.24 0.08 8.88
C THR A 16 -2.84 0.65 8.66
N LEU A 17 -1.99 -0.10 7.94
CA LEU A 17 -0.66 0.35 7.57
C LEU A 17 -0.72 1.55 6.63
N ALA A 18 -1.54 1.47 5.58
CA ALA A 18 -1.68 2.54 4.58
C ALA A 18 -2.07 3.87 5.23
N ARG A 19 -3.10 3.85 6.08
CA ARG A 19 -3.55 5.06 6.81
C ARG A 19 -2.45 5.62 7.70
N ARG A 20 -1.83 4.77 8.53
CA ARG A 20 -0.75 5.22 9.43
C ARG A 20 0.46 5.77 8.66
N TRP A 21 0.79 5.16 7.53
CA TRP A 21 1.86 5.66 6.69
C TRP A 21 1.52 6.99 6.02
N GLY A 22 0.28 7.13 5.53
CA GLY A 22 -0.22 8.41 5.01
C GLY A 22 -0.15 9.53 6.05
N GLU A 23 -0.54 9.25 7.31
CA GLU A 23 -0.42 10.19 8.42
C GLU A 23 1.03 10.64 8.69
N ILE A 24 1.98 9.71 8.61
CA ILE A 24 3.40 9.98 8.85
C ILE A 24 4.04 10.75 7.69
N THR A 25 3.72 10.39 6.46
CA THR A 25 4.43 10.86 5.26
C THR A 25 3.70 11.97 4.50
N GLY A 26 2.44 12.22 4.82
CA GLY A 26 1.57 13.13 4.05
C GLY A 26 1.25 12.61 2.65
N LEU A 27 1.45 11.31 2.37
CA LEU A 27 1.07 10.72 1.10
C LEU A 27 -0.43 10.42 1.06
N PRO A 28 -1.14 10.74 -0.03
CA PRO A 28 -2.54 10.36 -0.20
C PRO A 28 -2.70 8.84 -0.23
N VAL A 29 -3.70 8.35 0.51
CA VAL A 29 -4.02 6.92 0.61
C VAL A 29 -5.21 6.59 -0.26
N ILE A 30 -5.04 5.63 -1.15
CA ILE A 30 -6.06 5.11 -2.06
C ILE A 30 -6.38 3.67 -1.65
N GLU A 31 -7.55 3.48 -1.03
CA GLU A 31 -8.07 2.14 -0.68
C GLU A 31 -8.77 1.57 -1.94
N LEU A 32 -8.10 0.70 -2.68
CA LEU A 32 -8.59 0.17 -3.96
C LEU A 32 -9.92 -0.58 -3.84
N ASP A 33 -10.16 -1.25 -2.74
CA ASP A 33 -11.45 -1.91 -2.48
C ASP A 33 -12.63 -0.92 -2.56
N LYS A 34 -12.45 0.31 -2.10
CA LYS A 34 -13.51 1.34 -2.15
C LYS A 34 -13.77 1.88 -3.55
N VAL A 35 -12.79 1.82 -4.42
CA VAL A 35 -12.87 2.32 -5.80
C VAL A 35 -13.36 1.23 -6.74
N PHE A 36 -13.00 -0.03 -6.46
CA PHE A 36 -13.29 -1.18 -7.31
C PHE A 36 -14.75 -1.62 -7.23
N TRP A 37 -15.31 -1.71 -6.01
CA TRP A 37 -16.65 -2.20 -5.81
C TRP A 37 -17.68 -1.11 -6.08
N ARG A 38 -18.59 -1.39 -7.02
CA ARG A 38 -19.74 -0.56 -7.36
C ARG A 38 -20.90 -0.79 -6.38
N PRO A 39 -21.92 0.08 -6.37
CA PRO A 39 -23.15 -0.19 -5.62
C PRO A 39 -23.68 -1.60 -5.86
N GLY A 40 -24.10 -2.28 -4.78
CA GLY A 40 -24.51 -3.69 -4.84
C GLY A 40 -23.36 -4.69 -4.87
N LEU A 41 -22.14 -4.28 -4.56
CA LEU A 41 -20.92 -5.13 -4.57
C LEU A 41 -20.62 -5.74 -5.95
N ALA A 42 -21.04 -5.10 -7.01
CA ALA A 42 -20.67 -5.48 -8.36
C ALA A 42 -19.19 -5.09 -8.64
N ALA A 43 -18.42 -6.02 -9.17
CA ALA A 43 -17.03 -5.75 -9.57
C ALA A 43 -16.99 -4.78 -10.75
N THR A 44 -16.06 -3.85 -10.74
CA THR A 44 -15.76 -3.03 -11.91
C THR A 44 -15.24 -3.91 -13.04
N PRO A 45 -15.78 -3.86 -14.27
CA PRO A 45 -15.26 -4.60 -15.41
C PRO A 45 -13.75 -4.35 -15.61
N ARG A 46 -13.03 -5.39 -16.05
CA ARG A 46 -11.56 -5.36 -16.10
C ARG A 46 -11.00 -4.24 -16.97
N ASP A 47 -11.60 -4.00 -18.12
CA ASP A 47 -11.25 -2.92 -19.05
C ASP A 47 -11.39 -1.53 -18.40
N GLN A 48 -12.50 -1.32 -17.72
CA GLN A 48 -12.74 -0.08 -16.99
C GLN A 48 -11.81 0.05 -15.76
N TRP A 49 -11.49 -1.07 -15.12
CA TRP A 49 -10.59 -1.08 -13.98
C TRP A 49 -9.15 -0.71 -14.38
N VAL A 50 -8.70 -1.12 -15.56
CA VAL A 50 -7.43 -0.67 -16.15
C VAL A 50 -7.40 0.85 -16.26
N ILE A 51 -8.41 1.45 -16.88
CA ILE A 51 -8.50 2.91 -17.08
C ILE A 51 -8.50 3.65 -15.73
N VAL A 52 -9.22 3.13 -14.74
CA VAL A 52 -9.25 3.72 -13.40
C VAL A 52 -7.86 3.67 -12.77
N GLN A 53 -7.19 2.51 -12.79
CA GLN A 53 -5.85 2.40 -12.21
C GLN A 53 -4.82 3.27 -12.96
N GLU A 54 -4.88 3.37 -14.28
CA GLU A 54 -4.01 4.25 -15.07
C GLU A 54 -4.14 5.73 -14.65
N ARG A 55 -5.36 6.19 -14.38
CA ARG A 55 -5.59 7.54 -13.84
C ARG A 55 -5.01 7.71 -12.43
N LEU A 56 -5.20 6.71 -11.57
CA LEU A 56 -4.69 6.76 -10.20
C LEU A 56 -3.16 6.76 -10.15
N VAL A 57 -2.48 5.97 -10.99
CA VAL A 57 -1.01 5.92 -11.01
C VAL A 57 -0.37 7.13 -11.70
N ALA A 58 -1.13 7.91 -12.47
CA ALA A 58 -0.66 9.15 -13.08
C ALA A 58 -0.32 10.23 -12.04
N GLU A 59 -0.91 10.15 -10.85
CA GLU A 59 -0.58 11.04 -9.75
C GLU A 59 0.89 10.87 -9.32
N GLU A 60 1.52 11.97 -8.94
CA GLU A 60 2.95 11.96 -8.58
C GLU A 60 3.24 11.17 -7.30
N ARG A 61 2.30 11.19 -6.34
CA ARG A 61 2.51 10.66 -5.00
C ARG A 61 1.27 9.95 -4.50
N TRP A 62 1.42 8.70 -4.03
CA TRP A 62 0.30 7.93 -3.49
C TRP A 62 0.74 6.71 -2.68
N ILE A 63 -0.17 6.22 -1.85
CA ILE A 63 -0.14 4.89 -1.24
C ILE A 63 -1.36 4.14 -1.75
N MET A 64 -1.18 3.05 -2.48
CA MET A 64 -2.27 2.18 -2.93
C MET A 64 -2.35 0.93 -2.06
N ASP A 65 -3.49 0.77 -1.38
CA ASP A 65 -3.81 -0.40 -0.57
C ASP A 65 -4.88 -1.24 -1.25
N GLY A 66 -4.58 -2.50 -1.47
CA GLY A 66 -5.53 -3.48 -1.96
C GLY A 66 -4.88 -4.61 -2.76
N ASP A 67 -5.52 -5.76 -2.66
CA ASP A 67 -5.27 -6.96 -3.45
C ASP A 67 -6.65 -7.56 -3.77
N LEU A 68 -7.11 -7.32 -4.97
CA LEU A 68 -8.46 -7.68 -5.44
C LEU A 68 -8.50 -9.08 -6.06
N GLY A 69 -7.42 -9.85 -5.89
CA GLY A 69 -7.31 -11.21 -6.38
C GLY A 69 -7.38 -11.32 -7.91
N PRO A 70 -8.09 -12.33 -8.45
CA PRO A 70 -8.12 -12.58 -9.91
C PRO A 70 -8.72 -11.45 -10.76
N SER A 71 -9.52 -10.59 -10.15
CA SER A 71 -10.15 -9.45 -10.84
C SER A 71 -9.24 -8.23 -10.95
N ASP A 72 -8.06 -8.30 -10.33
CA ASP A 72 -7.13 -7.19 -10.30
C ASP A 72 -6.30 -7.06 -11.58
N VAL A 73 -5.80 -5.86 -11.81
CA VAL A 73 -4.79 -5.53 -12.84
C VAL A 73 -3.56 -4.94 -12.13
N VAL A 74 -3.04 -5.71 -11.19
CA VAL A 74 -1.95 -5.30 -10.28
C VAL A 74 -0.73 -4.78 -11.02
N GLU A 75 -0.47 -5.26 -12.24
CA GLU A 75 0.63 -4.87 -13.11
C GLU A 75 0.67 -3.37 -13.41
N VAL A 76 -0.49 -2.70 -13.47
CA VAL A 76 -0.56 -1.26 -13.76
C VAL A 76 0.13 -0.46 -12.66
N ARG A 77 -0.26 -0.70 -11.40
CA ARG A 77 0.33 0.03 -10.28
C ARG A 77 1.73 -0.43 -9.91
N LEU A 78 2.08 -1.70 -10.20
CA LEU A 78 3.43 -2.20 -9.98
C LEU A 78 4.46 -1.49 -10.86
N ARG A 79 4.15 -1.25 -12.14
CA ARG A 79 5.04 -0.51 -13.06
C ARG A 79 5.30 0.92 -12.61
N ALA A 80 4.35 1.53 -11.93
CA ALA A 80 4.47 2.91 -11.46
C ALA A 80 5.08 3.04 -10.06
N ALA A 81 5.14 1.95 -9.30
CA ALA A 81 5.62 1.95 -7.92
C ALA A 81 7.13 2.15 -7.80
N ASP A 82 7.56 2.95 -6.83
CA ASP A 82 8.95 3.00 -6.37
C ASP A 82 9.20 2.10 -5.15
N THR A 83 8.13 1.76 -4.42
CA THR A 83 8.20 0.96 -3.21
C THR A 83 7.03 -0.01 -3.11
N ILE A 84 7.32 -1.26 -2.79
CA ILE A 84 6.32 -2.31 -2.59
C ILE A 84 6.48 -2.88 -1.19
N ILE A 85 5.38 -2.87 -0.42
CA ILE A 85 5.31 -3.48 0.90
C ILE A 85 4.44 -4.71 0.83
N PHE A 86 5.05 -5.85 1.12
CA PHE A 86 4.36 -7.12 1.11
C PHE A 86 4.18 -7.66 2.53
N LEU A 87 2.93 -7.71 3.03
CA LEU A 87 2.60 -8.25 4.34
C LEU A 87 2.38 -9.77 4.25
N ASP A 88 3.47 -10.53 4.41
CA ASP A 88 3.49 -11.99 4.33
C ASP A 88 3.28 -12.65 5.71
N PHE A 89 2.22 -12.23 6.42
CA PHE A 89 1.93 -12.75 7.75
C PHE A 89 1.32 -14.15 7.69
N SER A 90 1.53 -14.95 8.77
CA SER A 90 1.02 -16.31 8.86
C SER A 90 -0.51 -16.38 8.76
N LEU A 91 -1.02 -17.51 8.25
CA LEU A 91 -2.46 -17.77 8.16
C LEU A 91 -3.15 -17.62 9.52
N VAL A 92 -2.57 -18.22 10.58
CA VAL A 92 -3.15 -18.18 11.94
C VAL A 92 -3.36 -16.74 12.40
N ARG A 93 -2.39 -15.86 12.17
CA ARG A 93 -2.49 -14.44 12.54
C ARG A 93 -3.55 -13.70 11.75
N CYS A 94 -3.63 -13.93 10.44
CA CYS A 94 -4.65 -13.29 9.62
C CYS A 94 -6.04 -13.82 9.96
N ALA A 95 -6.17 -15.12 10.18
CA ALA A 95 -7.42 -15.75 10.58
C ALA A 95 -7.93 -15.26 11.94
N SER A 96 -7.08 -15.17 12.97
CA SER A 96 -7.49 -14.64 14.28
C SER A 96 -7.99 -13.19 14.17
N ARG A 97 -7.37 -12.36 13.35
CA ARG A 97 -7.84 -10.98 13.11
C ARG A 97 -9.14 -10.92 12.32
N ALA A 98 -9.32 -11.83 11.36
CA ALA A 98 -10.57 -11.96 10.60
C ALA A 98 -11.73 -12.37 11.49
N VAL A 99 -11.55 -13.35 12.37
CA VAL A 99 -12.56 -13.78 13.37
C VAL A 99 -12.98 -12.61 14.26
N LEU A 100 -12.04 -11.81 14.75
CA LEU A 100 -12.33 -10.64 15.59
C LEU A 100 -13.12 -9.54 14.86
N ARG A 101 -13.09 -9.50 13.54
CA ARG A 101 -13.92 -8.59 12.70
C ARG A 101 -15.34 -9.12 12.47
N SER A 102 -15.59 -10.41 12.75
CA SER A 102 -16.86 -11.12 12.91
C SER A 102 -17.91 -11.05 11.78
N ARG A 103 -17.58 -10.81 10.51
CA ARG A 103 -18.59 -10.82 9.42
C ARG A 103 -18.06 -11.31 8.06
N GLU A 104 -17.03 -12.15 8.08
CA GLU A 104 -16.46 -12.62 6.82
C GLU A 104 -17.27 -13.79 6.24
N ARG A 105 -17.55 -13.75 4.95
CA ARG A 105 -18.30 -14.79 4.21
C ARG A 105 -17.40 -16.05 4.01
N ALA A 106 -18.03 -17.19 3.74
CA ALA A 106 -17.34 -18.46 3.47
C ALA A 106 -16.27 -18.36 2.36
N ASP A 107 -16.56 -17.56 1.32
CA ASP A 107 -15.65 -17.33 0.20
C ASP A 107 -14.35 -16.64 0.64
N PHE A 108 -14.42 -15.70 1.60
CA PHE A 108 -13.26 -15.06 2.17
C PHE A 108 -12.35 -16.08 2.90
N TRP A 109 -12.92 -17.00 3.68
CA TRP A 109 -12.16 -18.03 4.39
C TRP A 109 -11.48 -18.99 3.43
N ARG A 110 -12.16 -19.41 2.37
CA ARG A 110 -11.59 -20.26 1.32
C ARG A 110 -10.41 -19.55 0.63
N TRP A 111 -10.60 -18.29 0.24
CA TRP A 111 -9.55 -17.46 -0.35
C TRP A 111 -8.39 -17.24 0.62
N LEU A 112 -8.65 -16.96 1.90
CA LEU A 112 -7.63 -16.75 2.93
C LEU A 112 -6.72 -17.98 3.10
N MET A 113 -7.30 -19.18 3.08
CA MET A 113 -6.55 -20.45 3.17
C MET A 113 -5.74 -20.72 1.90
N ALA A 114 -6.32 -20.51 0.73
CA ALA A 114 -5.67 -20.77 -0.55
C ALA A 114 -4.58 -19.74 -0.90
N TYR A 115 -4.60 -18.56 -0.28
CA TYR A 115 -3.75 -17.41 -0.62
C TYR A 115 -2.27 -17.76 -0.75
N ARG A 116 -1.72 -18.56 0.18
CA ARG A 116 -0.29 -18.90 0.20
C ARG A 116 0.16 -19.65 -1.05
N TYR A 117 -0.70 -20.51 -1.55
CA TYR A 117 -0.38 -21.43 -2.65
C TYR A 117 -0.85 -20.88 -4.02
N GLN A 118 -1.86 -20.04 -4.05
CA GLN A 118 -2.45 -19.51 -5.28
C GLN A 118 -2.05 -18.05 -5.52
N ASN A 119 -2.43 -17.14 -4.64
CA ASN A 119 -2.25 -15.70 -4.90
C ASN A 119 -0.82 -15.21 -4.66
N ARG A 120 -0.18 -15.68 -3.58
CA ARG A 120 1.18 -15.23 -3.23
C ARG A 120 2.21 -15.47 -4.35
N PRO A 121 2.32 -16.67 -4.96
CA PRO A 121 3.26 -16.90 -6.06
C PRO A 121 2.98 -16.00 -7.25
N ILE A 122 1.71 -15.82 -7.62
CA ILE A 122 1.29 -14.95 -8.73
C ILE A 122 1.72 -13.51 -8.46
N LEU A 123 1.48 -12.99 -7.26
CA LEU A 123 1.89 -11.63 -6.88
C LEU A 123 3.41 -11.45 -6.87
N MET A 124 4.14 -12.41 -6.34
CA MET A 124 5.61 -12.36 -6.34
C MET A 124 6.18 -12.38 -7.76
N GLN A 125 5.60 -13.18 -8.64
CA GLN A 125 5.96 -13.19 -10.06
C GLN A 125 5.61 -11.88 -10.75
N ALA A 126 4.42 -11.33 -10.47
CA ALA A 126 4.01 -10.04 -11.02
C ALA A 126 4.96 -8.91 -10.56
N ILE A 127 5.38 -8.91 -9.29
CA ILE A 127 6.36 -7.94 -8.76
C ILE A 127 7.69 -8.08 -9.52
N ALA A 128 8.21 -9.29 -9.67
CA ALA A 128 9.45 -9.53 -10.37
C ALA A 128 9.41 -9.07 -11.84
N ASN A 129 8.27 -9.30 -12.51
CA ASN A 129 8.12 -8.96 -13.93
C ASN A 129 7.84 -7.47 -14.19
N HIS A 130 7.10 -6.81 -13.31
CA HIS A 130 6.56 -5.47 -13.58
C HIS A 130 7.16 -4.36 -12.72
N ALA A 131 7.90 -4.72 -11.66
CA ALA A 131 8.53 -3.74 -10.76
C ALA A 131 9.95 -4.13 -10.37
N PRO A 132 10.84 -4.47 -11.31
CA PRO A 132 12.20 -4.97 -11.01
C PRO A 132 13.09 -3.94 -10.32
N THR A 133 12.80 -2.65 -10.46
CA THR A 133 13.56 -1.53 -9.88
C THR A 133 12.94 -1.00 -8.59
N ALA A 134 11.71 -1.39 -8.26
CA ALA A 134 11.05 -0.95 -7.04
C ALA A 134 11.67 -1.60 -5.80
N GLU A 135 11.75 -0.85 -4.70
CA GLU A 135 12.19 -1.38 -3.43
C GLU A 135 11.13 -2.33 -2.84
N LEU A 136 11.40 -3.63 -2.83
CA LEU A 136 10.51 -4.63 -2.25
C LEU A 136 10.85 -4.87 -0.77
N ARG A 137 9.90 -4.62 0.12
CA ARG A 137 9.99 -4.90 1.56
C ARG A 137 8.95 -5.94 1.99
N VAL A 138 9.42 -7.12 2.38
CA VAL A 138 8.57 -8.25 2.83
C VAL A 138 8.58 -8.32 4.35
N PHE A 139 7.41 -8.19 4.97
CA PHE A 139 7.25 -8.30 6.42
C PHE A 139 6.51 -9.58 6.80
N ARG A 140 7.20 -10.48 7.50
CA ARG A 140 6.65 -11.75 8.01
C ARG A 140 6.20 -11.67 9.47
N ALA A 141 6.62 -10.62 10.19
CA ALA A 141 6.29 -10.41 11.60
C ALA A 141 5.88 -8.95 11.86
N PRO A 142 4.82 -8.70 12.65
CA PRO A 142 4.38 -7.34 12.97
C PRO A 142 5.41 -6.51 13.72
N GLY A 143 6.30 -7.15 14.50
CA GLY A 143 7.38 -6.44 15.19
C GLY A 143 8.36 -5.77 14.22
N ALA A 144 8.72 -6.46 13.13
CA ALA A 144 9.57 -5.90 12.09
C ALA A 144 8.89 -4.71 11.38
N LEU A 145 7.60 -4.85 11.07
CA LEU A 145 6.81 -3.77 10.47
C LEU A 145 6.72 -2.56 11.40
N ARG A 146 6.48 -2.76 12.71
CA ARG A 146 6.42 -1.65 13.68
C ARG A 146 7.75 -0.90 13.78
N ARG A 147 8.88 -1.62 13.83
CA ARG A 147 10.21 -0.99 13.82
C ARG A 147 10.42 -0.14 12.58
N PHE A 148 10.11 -0.69 11.42
CA PHE A 148 10.23 0.02 10.14
C PHE A 148 9.39 1.30 10.11
N ILE A 149 8.14 1.26 10.55
CA ILE A 149 7.27 2.45 10.62
C ILE A 149 7.86 3.49 11.59
N ALA A 150 8.40 3.06 12.73
CA ALA A 150 9.04 3.97 13.68
C ALA A 150 10.32 4.63 13.10
N GLU A 151 11.06 3.92 12.26
CA GLU A 151 12.22 4.47 11.53
C GLU A 151 11.80 5.53 10.51
N VAL A 152 10.76 5.23 9.72
CA VAL A 152 10.19 6.20 8.76
C VAL A 152 9.71 7.46 9.48
N ALA A 153 8.99 7.31 10.59
CA ALA A 153 8.50 8.45 11.38
C ALA A 153 9.66 9.34 11.88
N ARG A 154 10.72 8.73 12.41
CA ARG A 154 11.90 9.47 12.88
C ARG A 154 12.61 10.23 11.75
N SER A 155 12.72 9.61 10.58
CA SER A 155 13.34 10.23 9.41
C SER A 155 12.56 11.46 8.92
N GLN A 156 11.24 11.42 8.99
CA GLN A 156 10.38 12.57 8.61
C GLN A 156 10.50 13.71 9.62
N THR A 157 10.53 13.41 10.91
CA THR A 157 10.68 14.43 11.95
C THR A 157 12.05 15.16 11.85
N GLY A 158 13.12 14.41 11.56
CA GLY A 158 14.45 14.99 11.33
C GLY A 158 14.52 15.90 10.11
N GLN A 159 13.83 15.55 9.03
CA GLN A 159 13.77 16.40 7.82
C GLN A 159 12.99 17.70 8.05
N SER A 160 11.89 17.65 8.80
CA SER A 160 11.11 18.85 9.14
C SER A 160 11.91 19.84 9.99
N GLN A 161 12.68 19.37 10.96
CA GLN A 161 13.52 20.23 11.80
C GLN A 161 14.67 20.91 11.03
N VAL A 162 15.26 20.22 10.04
CA VAL A 162 16.31 20.80 9.19
C VAL A 162 15.74 21.90 8.28
N MET A 163 14.53 21.76 7.78
CA MET A 163 13.88 22.79 6.95
C MET A 163 13.43 24.01 7.74
N GLU A 164 13.00 23.85 9.00
CA GLU A 164 12.64 24.98 9.87
C GLU A 164 13.86 25.76 10.37
N GLY A 165 15.02 25.14 10.44
CA GLY A 165 16.29 25.76 10.86
C GLY A 165 17.04 26.54 9.78
N MET A 166 16.58 26.54 8.51
CA MET A 166 17.21 27.33 7.46
C MET A 166 16.80 28.81 7.58
N PRO A 167 17.77 29.75 7.71
CA PRO A 167 17.45 31.18 7.77
C PRO A 167 16.77 31.61 6.48
N LYS A 168 15.61 32.26 6.60
CA LYS A 168 14.92 32.90 5.48
C LYS A 168 15.83 33.97 4.89
N HIS A 169 16.53 33.65 3.81
CA HIS A 169 17.35 34.60 3.09
C HIS A 169 16.42 35.53 2.31
N GLY A 170 16.27 36.77 2.78
CA GLY A 170 15.41 37.74 2.11
C GLY A 170 15.26 39.06 2.84
N ASP A 171 16.34 39.67 3.32
CA ASP A 171 16.30 41.11 3.62
C ASP A 171 17.36 41.82 2.75
N ARG A 172 16.96 42.18 1.53
CA ARG A 172 17.71 43.15 0.71
C ARG A 172 17.40 44.55 1.26
N ARG A 173 18.25 45.03 2.15
CA ARG A 173 18.30 46.44 2.42
C ARG A 173 18.71 47.18 1.14
N VAL A 174 17.76 47.90 0.55
CA VAL A 174 18.04 48.95 -0.40
C VAL A 174 18.60 50.10 0.39
N ILE A 175 19.86 50.41 0.15
CA ILE A 175 20.48 51.66 0.64
C ILE A 175 20.40 52.66 -0.51
N SER A 176 19.70 53.77 -0.27
CA SER A 176 19.64 54.96 -1.14
C SER A 176 20.94 55.76 -1.01
#